data_7d80bce9fa36517a35fe0c7153dcc12c
#
_entry.id   7d80bce9fa36517a35fe0c7153dcc12c
#
_cell.length_a   1.000
_cell.length_b   1.000
_cell.length_c   1.000
_cell.angle_alpha   90.00
_cell.angle_beta   90.00
_cell.angle_gamma   90.00
#
_symmetry.space_group_name_H-M   'P 1'
#
loop_
_entity.id
_entity.type
_entity.pdbx_description
1 polymer ?
#
loop_
_entity_poly.entity_id
_entity_poly.type
_entity_poly.pdbx_seq_one_letter_code
_entity_poly.pdbx_strand_id
1 'polypeptide(L)'
;GSGPIVIGQACEFDYSGTQACRVLRSEGIRVVLVNSNPATIMTDPDVADATYIEPITPEVLTTIIAKERPDALLPTLGGQTALNAAMSLVERGVLEEYDVELIGASAAAINAGEDRDEFKDVVERCGAEVARSVIAHTMDECRAGVDALGGYPVVVRPSFTMGGLGSGVAFDDTDLRRIAGAGLAASRTTEVLLEESILGWKEYELELMRDAADNVVVVCSIENVDPVG
;
A
#
# COMPACT_ATOMS: atom_id res chain seq x y z
N GLY A 1 -7.96 1.84 11.89
CA GLY A 1 -8.09 2.74 10.74
C GLY A 1 -7.49 4.11 11.00
N SER A 2 -7.00 4.77 9.98
CA SER A 2 -6.28 6.06 10.09
C SER A 2 -7.17 7.29 9.90
N GLY A 3 -8.47 7.11 9.76
CA GLY A 3 -9.40 8.17 9.40
C GLY A 3 -9.41 8.47 7.90
N PRO A 4 -10.14 9.50 7.45
CA PRO A 4 -10.20 9.84 6.04
C PRO A 4 -8.84 10.29 5.56
N ILE A 5 -8.21 9.48 4.72
CA ILE A 5 -6.87 9.74 4.18
C ILE A 5 -6.97 10.71 3.00
N VAL A 6 -7.92 10.44 2.09
CA VAL A 6 -8.26 11.27 0.92
C VAL A 6 -9.77 11.18 0.70
N ILE A 7 -10.39 12.23 0.15
CA ILE A 7 -11.80 12.20 -0.23
C ILE A 7 -12.02 11.04 -1.24
N GLY A 8 -12.94 10.14 -0.91
CA GLY A 8 -13.23 8.93 -1.69
C GLY A 8 -12.64 7.64 -1.13
N GLN A 9 -11.42 7.64 -0.61
CA GLN A 9 -10.81 6.44 0.00
C GLN A 9 -11.43 6.06 1.36
N ALA A 10 -11.99 7.02 2.08
CA ALA A 10 -12.63 6.78 3.38
C ALA A 10 -13.77 5.74 3.29
N CYS A 11 -14.56 5.77 2.23
CA CYS A 11 -15.65 4.82 2.03
C CYS A 11 -15.15 3.37 1.90
N GLU A 12 -14.04 3.18 1.23
CA GLU A 12 -13.45 1.86 1.02
C GLU A 12 -12.94 1.28 2.35
N PHE A 13 -12.07 1.99 3.04
CA PHE A 13 -11.45 1.50 4.28
C PHE A 13 -12.42 1.47 5.46
N ASP A 14 -13.27 2.47 5.63
CA ASP A 14 -14.26 2.49 6.71
C ASP A 14 -15.29 1.36 6.55
N TYR A 15 -15.74 1.09 5.33
CA TYR A 15 -16.66 -0.01 5.05
C TYR A 15 -16.01 -1.36 5.29
N SER A 16 -14.84 -1.62 4.71
CA SER A 16 -14.11 -2.87 4.86
C SER A 16 -13.79 -3.18 6.31
N GLY A 17 -13.27 -2.19 7.05
CA GLY A 17 -12.97 -2.33 8.47
C GLY A 17 -14.21 -2.59 9.33
N THR A 18 -15.33 -1.91 9.03
CA THR A 18 -16.60 -2.16 9.72
C THR A 18 -17.12 -3.58 9.47
N GLN A 19 -17.04 -4.06 8.23
CA GLN A 19 -17.46 -5.42 7.89
C GLN A 19 -16.57 -6.46 8.58
N ALA A 20 -15.25 -6.24 8.62
CA ALA A 20 -14.34 -7.12 9.35
C ALA A 20 -14.69 -7.20 10.84
N CYS A 21 -14.93 -6.05 11.49
CA CYS A 21 -15.34 -6.02 12.90
C CYS A 21 -16.64 -6.84 13.12
N ARG A 22 -17.62 -6.65 12.25
CA ARG A 22 -18.91 -7.38 12.34
C ARG A 22 -18.75 -8.87 12.18
N VAL A 23 -17.98 -9.30 11.17
CA VAL A 23 -17.76 -10.73 10.91
C VAL A 23 -16.99 -11.36 12.06
N LEU A 24 -15.90 -10.77 12.50
CA LEU A 24 -15.11 -11.30 13.62
C LEU A 24 -15.94 -11.42 14.91
N ARG A 25 -16.78 -10.42 15.22
CA ARG A 25 -17.67 -10.50 16.37
C ARG A 25 -18.77 -11.57 16.21
N SER A 26 -19.27 -11.77 14.99
CA SER A 26 -20.26 -12.85 14.73
C SER A 26 -19.67 -14.25 14.92
N GLU A 27 -18.35 -14.38 14.76
CA GLU A 27 -17.59 -15.60 15.05
C GLU A 27 -17.18 -15.73 16.54
N GLY A 28 -17.60 -14.79 17.38
CA GLY A 28 -17.28 -14.78 18.81
C GLY A 28 -15.90 -14.26 19.17
N ILE A 29 -15.23 -13.60 18.23
CA ILE A 29 -13.91 -12.99 18.44
C ILE A 29 -14.10 -11.61 19.04
N ARG A 30 -13.38 -11.33 20.14
CA ARG A 30 -13.35 -10.01 20.74
C ARG A 30 -12.54 -9.05 19.86
N VAL A 31 -13.13 -7.93 19.48
CA VAL A 31 -12.53 -6.94 18.58
C VAL A 31 -12.15 -5.67 19.35
N VAL A 32 -10.87 -5.30 19.26
CA VAL A 32 -10.34 -4.02 19.71
C VAL A 32 -10.01 -3.17 18.49
N LEU A 33 -10.66 -2.04 18.34
CA LEU A 33 -10.48 -1.13 17.22
C LEU A 33 -9.66 0.09 17.64
N VAL A 34 -8.69 0.46 16.83
CA VAL A 34 -7.97 1.74 16.95
C VAL A 34 -8.19 2.55 15.68
N ASN A 35 -8.66 3.78 15.82
CA ASN A 35 -8.87 4.71 14.71
C ASN A 35 -8.64 6.15 15.17
N SER A 36 -7.91 6.94 14.40
CA SER A 36 -7.66 8.34 14.76
C SER A 36 -8.81 9.29 14.42
N ASN A 37 -9.81 8.82 13.66
CA ASN A 37 -10.97 9.64 13.27
C ASN A 37 -12.18 9.35 14.18
N PRO A 38 -12.65 10.34 14.96
CA PRO A 38 -13.85 10.16 15.79
C PRO A 38 -15.17 10.17 14.98
N ALA A 39 -15.12 10.54 13.69
CA ALA A 39 -16.30 10.76 12.85
C ALA A 39 -16.47 9.69 11.75
N THR A 40 -16.05 8.46 12.01
CA THR A 40 -16.24 7.33 11.10
C THR A 40 -17.25 6.34 11.66
N ILE A 41 -17.93 5.58 10.79
CA ILE A 41 -18.83 4.51 11.22
C ILE A 41 -18.11 3.42 12.02
N MET A 42 -16.80 3.26 11.81
CA MET A 42 -15.99 2.29 12.57
C MET A 42 -15.93 2.62 14.06
N THR A 43 -15.96 3.89 14.43
CA THR A 43 -15.87 4.33 15.83
C THR A 43 -17.21 4.39 16.55
N ASP A 44 -18.29 3.96 15.90
CA ASP A 44 -19.57 3.71 16.55
C ASP A 44 -19.37 2.65 17.66
N PRO A 45 -19.89 2.91 18.88
CA PRO A 45 -19.73 2.01 20.02
C PRO A 45 -20.18 0.56 19.77
N ASP A 46 -21.12 0.35 18.85
CA ASP A 46 -21.66 -0.98 18.54
C ASP A 46 -20.78 -1.78 17.55
N VAL A 47 -19.74 -1.19 16.96
CA VAL A 47 -18.91 -1.86 15.94
C VAL A 47 -17.86 -2.78 16.56
N ALA A 48 -17.23 -2.39 17.65
CA ALA A 48 -16.17 -3.15 18.30
C ALA A 48 -16.44 -3.30 19.81
N ASP A 49 -15.79 -4.26 20.46
CA ASP A 49 -15.92 -4.49 21.91
C ASP A 49 -15.12 -3.47 22.72
N ALA A 50 -14.07 -2.91 22.15
CA ALA A 50 -13.35 -1.76 22.67
C ALA A 50 -12.89 -0.87 21.51
N THR A 51 -13.12 0.44 21.63
CA THR A 51 -12.74 1.42 20.61
C THR A 51 -11.82 2.47 21.21
N TYR A 52 -10.67 2.66 20.57
CA TYR A 52 -9.68 3.67 20.91
C TYR A 52 -9.64 4.71 19.80
N ILE A 53 -10.01 5.95 20.14
CA ILE A 53 -9.90 7.11 19.24
C ILE A 53 -8.61 7.83 19.60
N GLU A 54 -7.52 7.34 19.04
CA GLU A 54 -6.17 7.75 19.38
C GLU A 54 -5.30 7.88 18.13
N PRO A 55 -4.20 8.65 18.18
CA PRO A 55 -3.23 8.69 17.10
C PRO A 55 -2.65 7.30 16.82
N ILE A 56 -2.54 6.96 15.52
CA ILE A 56 -1.95 5.70 15.07
C ILE A 56 -0.42 5.84 15.08
N THR A 57 0.17 5.86 16.29
CA THR A 57 1.62 5.87 16.47
C THR A 57 2.08 4.59 17.16
N PRO A 58 3.32 4.14 16.94
CA PRO A 58 3.83 2.92 17.57
C PRO A 58 3.76 2.97 19.10
N GLU A 59 3.98 4.13 19.70
CA GLU A 59 3.95 4.32 21.16
C GLU A 59 2.52 4.13 21.74
N VAL A 60 1.53 4.73 21.08
CA VAL A 60 0.12 4.58 21.49
C VAL A 60 -0.34 3.16 21.28
N LEU A 61 -0.02 2.56 20.13
CA LEU A 61 -0.38 1.18 19.82
C LEU A 61 0.27 0.19 20.79
N THR A 62 1.53 0.39 21.17
CA THR A 62 2.20 -0.42 22.19
C THR A 62 1.45 -0.35 23.53
N THR A 63 1.01 0.85 23.94
CA THR A 63 0.25 1.01 25.17
C THR A 63 -1.09 0.28 25.12
N ILE A 64 -1.78 0.34 23.99
CA ILE A 64 -3.07 -0.37 23.79
C ILE A 64 -2.83 -1.89 23.78
N ILE A 65 -1.82 -2.39 23.06
CA ILE A 65 -1.47 -3.82 23.02
C ILE A 65 -1.13 -4.33 24.43
N ALA A 66 -0.32 -3.59 25.18
CA ALA A 66 0.03 -3.94 26.55
C ALA A 66 -1.20 -4.06 27.47
N LYS A 67 -2.20 -3.19 27.27
CA LYS A 67 -3.43 -3.16 28.05
C LYS A 67 -4.43 -4.25 27.63
N GLU A 68 -4.69 -4.36 26.35
CA GLU A 68 -5.73 -5.22 25.79
C GLU A 68 -5.29 -6.67 25.57
N ARG A 69 -3.98 -6.89 25.41
CA ARG A 69 -3.38 -8.21 25.17
C ARG A 69 -4.09 -9.00 24.06
N PRO A 70 -4.19 -8.44 22.86
CA PRO A 70 -4.80 -9.14 21.75
C PRO A 70 -3.93 -10.33 21.31
N ASP A 71 -4.56 -11.40 20.83
CA ASP A 71 -3.87 -12.54 20.24
C ASP A 71 -3.35 -12.21 18.83
N ALA A 72 -4.02 -11.29 18.12
CA ALA A 72 -3.68 -10.96 16.74
C ALA A 72 -3.87 -9.48 16.40
N LEU A 73 -3.13 -9.02 15.40
CA LEU A 73 -3.22 -7.67 14.80
C LEU A 73 -3.55 -7.80 13.31
N LEU A 74 -4.64 -7.16 12.88
CA LEU A 74 -5.08 -7.10 11.46
C LEU A 74 -4.87 -5.68 10.91
N PRO A 75 -3.79 -5.38 10.18
CA PRO A 75 -3.52 -4.05 9.64
C PRO A 75 -4.07 -3.82 8.23
N THR A 76 -4.32 -4.88 7.45
CA THR A 76 -4.55 -4.81 6.00
C THR A 76 -5.79 -4.01 5.58
N LEU A 77 -6.76 -3.83 6.48
CA LEU A 77 -7.98 -3.06 6.22
C LEU A 77 -7.88 -1.58 6.68
N GLY A 78 -6.72 -1.13 7.08
CA GLY A 78 -6.51 0.23 7.57
C GLY A 78 -5.65 1.11 6.65
N GLY A 79 -5.43 0.70 5.41
CA GLY A 79 -4.60 1.40 4.43
C GLY A 79 -3.13 1.49 4.83
N GLN A 80 -2.37 2.27 4.08
CA GLN A 80 -0.91 2.41 4.24
C GLN A 80 -0.50 2.83 5.66
N THR A 81 -1.28 3.69 6.31
CA THR A 81 -0.99 4.13 7.68
C THR A 81 -0.98 2.96 8.66
N ALA A 82 -1.94 2.03 8.53
CA ALA A 82 -1.99 0.87 9.40
C ALA A 82 -0.89 -0.15 9.08
N LEU A 83 -0.56 -0.35 7.80
CA LEU A 83 0.56 -1.19 7.39
C LEU A 83 1.89 -0.65 7.93
N ASN A 84 2.18 0.62 7.73
CA ASN A 84 3.40 1.26 8.24
C ASN A 84 3.50 1.18 9.77
N ALA A 85 2.39 1.38 10.46
CA ALA A 85 2.34 1.26 11.92
C ALA A 85 2.59 -0.18 12.38
N ALA A 86 2.01 -1.17 11.72
CA ALA A 86 2.23 -2.58 12.03
C ALA A 86 3.69 -2.98 11.78
N MET A 87 4.28 -2.58 10.65
CA MET A 87 5.70 -2.83 10.36
C MET A 87 6.62 -2.21 11.41
N SER A 88 6.31 -0.98 11.86
CA SER A 88 7.07 -0.35 12.94
C SER A 88 6.95 -1.10 14.28
N LEU A 89 5.80 -1.71 14.58
CA LEU A 89 5.65 -2.57 15.76
C LEU A 89 6.46 -3.86 15.64
N VAL A 90 6.53 -4.46 14.44
CA VAL A 90 7.38 -5.63 14.16
C VAL A 90 8.84 -5.28 14.36
N GLU A 91 9.34 -4.20 13.74
CA GLU A 91 10.74 -3.76 13.84
C GLU A 91 11.17 -3.44 15.27
N ARG A 92 10.26 -2.93 16.10
CA ARG A 92 10.50 -2.64 17.51
C ARG A 92 10.37 -3.86 18.41
N GLY A 93 10.02 -5.04 17.88
CA GLY A 93 9.83 -6.27 18.64
C GLY A 93 8.58 -6.29 19.53
N VAL A 94 7.66 -5.32 19.37
CA VAL A 94 6.47 -5.20 20.21
C VAL A 94 5.53 -6.40 20.05
N LEU A 95 5.33 -6.85 18.80
CA LEU A 95 4.44 -8.00 18.55
C LEU A 95 5.00 -9.27 19.19
N GLU A 96 6.32 -9.47 19.13
CA GLU A 96 6.98 -10.60 19.77
C GLU A 96 6.93 -10.50 21.30
N GLU A 97 7.18 -9.32 21.89
CA GLU A 97 7.11 -9.08 23.34
C GLU A 97 5.74 -9.44 23.95
N TYR A 98 4.67 -9.15 23.18
CA TYR A 98 3.30 -9.35 23.66
C TYR A 98 2.62 -10.59 23.09
N ASP A 99 3.34 -11.43 22.33
CA ASP A 99 2.84 -12.65 21.68
C ASP A 99 1.61 -12.37 20.76
N VAL A 100 1.74 -11.35 19.91
CA VAL A 100 0.68 -10.90 19.00
C VAL A 100 0.98 -11.37 17.58
N GLU A 101 0.10 -12.18 17.00
CA GLU A 101 0.22 -12.64 15.63
C GLU A 101 -0.19 -11.55 14.63
N LEU A 102 0.64 -11.30 13.61
CA LEU A 102 0.27 -10.44 12.49
C LEU A 102 -0.54 -11.24 11.47
N ILE A 103 -1.84 -10.93 11.33
CA ILE A 103 -2.77 -11.65 10.45
C ILE A 103 -3.19 -10.80 9.24
N GLY A 104 -3.76 -11.45 8.22
CA GLY A 104 -4.14 -10.83 6.95
C GLY A 104 -2.99 -10.80 5.95
N ALA A 105 -1.80 -10.38 6.37
CA ALA A 105 -0.55 -10.50 5.62
C ALA A 105 0.62 -10.61 6.60
N SER A 106 1.60 -11.45 6.30
CA SER A 106 2.84 -11.52 7.09
C SER A 106 3.71 -10.29 6.84
N ALA A 107 4.60 -9.97 7.78
CA ALA A 107 5.56 -8.87 7.59
C ALA A 107 6.43 -9.06 6.33
N ALA A 108 6.82 -10.29 6.02
CA ALA A 108 7.55 -10.61 4.79
C ALA A 108 6.71 -10.34 3.53
N ALA A 109 5.41 -10.67 3.55
CA ALA A 109 4.52 -10.41 2.42
C ALA A 109 4.28 -8.90 2.23
N ILE A 110 4.15 -8.14 3.32
CA ILE A 110 4.02 -6.69 3.27
C ILE A 110 5.29 -6.07 2.66
N ASN A 111 6.47 -6.45 3.12
CA ASN A 111 7.73 -5.96 2.57
C ASN A 111 7.86 -6.29 1.08
N ALA A 112 7.63 -7.55 0.70
CA ALA A 112 7.72 -7.97 -0.70
C ALA A 112 6.69 -7.27 -1.61
N GLY A 113 5.55 -6.86 -1.07
CA GLY A 113 4.54 -6.10 -1.83
C GLY A 113 4.85 -4.61 -1.95
N GLU A 114 5.59 -4.05 -0.99
CA GLU A 114 5.91 -2.62 -0.95
C GLU A 114 7.28 -2.29 -1.55
N ASP A 115 8.23 -3.20 -1.44
CA ASP A 115 9.54 -3.06 -2.08
C ASP A 115 9.44 -3.43 -3.57
N ARG A 116 9.79 -2.48 -4.44
CA ARG A 116 9.63 -2.64 -5.89
C ARG A 116 10.53 -3.72 -6.47
N ASP A 117 11.75 -3.83 -5.97
CA ASP A 117 12.71 -4.80 -6.47
C ASP A 117 12.33 -6.21 -6.01
N GLU A 118 11.94 -6.36 -4.74
CA GLU A 118 11.42 -7.62 -4.22
C GLU A 118 10.13 -8.04 -4.94
N PHE A 119 9.21 -7.08 -5.18
CA PHE A 119 7.98 -7.35 -5.91
C PHE A 119 8.24 -7.79 -7.34
N LYS A 120 9.15 -7.11 -8.04
CA LYS A 120 9.57 -7.49 -9.39
C LYS A 120 10.12 -8.92 -9.43
N ASP A 121 11.01 -9.26 -8.51
CA ASP A 121 11.56 -10.61 -8.40
C ASP A 121 10.47 -11.66 -8.15
N VAL A 122 9.45 -11.35 -7.34
CA VAL A 122 8.31 -12.24 -7.11
C VAL A 122 7.52 -12.45 -8.40
N VAL A 123 7.20 -11.38 -9.13
CA VAL A 123 6.44 -11.43 -10.39
C VAL A 123 7.18 -12.23 -11.45
N GLU A 124 8.49 -11.98 -11.63
CA GLU A 124 9.31 -12.68 -12.60
C GLU A 124 9.46 -14.19 -12.27
N ARG A 125 9.60 -14.54 -10.99
CA ARG A 125 9.61 -15.95 -10.54
C ARG A 125 8.28 -16.66 -10.80
N CYS A 126 7.17 -15.91 -10.79
CA CYS A 126 5.85 -16.45 -11.17
C CYS A 126 5.66 -16.60 -12.69
N GLY A 127 6.64 -16.18 -13.51
CA GLY A 127 6.57 -16.22 -14.96
C GLY A 127 5.70 -15.12 -15.58
N ALA A 128 5.38 -14.10 -14.81
CA ALA A 128 4.71 -12.90 -15.30
C ALA A 128 5.74 -11.81 -15.67
N GLU A 129 5.30 -10.82 -16.42
CA GLU A 129 6.11 -9.69 -16.85
C GLU A 129 5.77 -8.45 -16.01
N VAL A 130 6.76 -7.60 -15.80
CA VAL A 130 6.61 -6.26 -15.25
C VAL A 130 6.94 -5.23 -16.31
N ALA A 131 6.38 -4.02 -16.18
CA ALA A 131 6.76 -2.91 -17.03
C ALA A 131 8.28 -2.68 -16.94
N ARG A 132 8.93 -2.57 -18.10
CA ARG A 132 10.37 -2.30 -18.15
C ARG A 132 10.65 -0.94 -17.55
N SER A 133 11.68 -0.85 -16.75
CA SER A 133 12.02 0.39 -16.04
C SER A 133 13.53 0.64 -16.04
N VAL A 134 13.87 1.92 -15.93
CA VAL A 134 15.26 2.41 -15.84
C VAL A 134 15.32 3.48 -14.77
N ILE A 135 16.29 3.39 -13.87
CA ILE A 135 16.57 4.45 -12.90
C ILE A 135 17.51 5.47 -13.56
N ALA A 136 17.26 6.76 -13.35
CA ALA A 136 18.06 7.86 -13.86
C ALA A 136 18.29 8.93 -12.79
N HIS A 137 19.52 9.44 -12.72
CA HIS A 137 19.94 10.49 -11.80
C HIS A 137 20.22 11.82 -12.49
N THR A 138 20.27 11.82 -13.83
CA THR A 138 20.53 13.01 -14.65
C THR A 138 19.56 13.05 -15.84
N MET A 139 19.39 14.24 -16.42
CA MET A 139 18.56 14.39 -17.62
C MET A 139 19.12 13.62 -18.83
N ASP A 140 20.45 13.46 -18.92
CA ASP A 140 21.05 12.69 -20.01
C ASP A 140 20.80 11.19 -19.82
N GLU A 141 20.85 10.71 -18.59
CA GLU A 141 20.42 9.33 -18.27
C GLU A 141 18.93 9.13 -18.53
N CYS A 142 18.07 10.13 -18.24
CA CYS A 142 16.65 10.05 -18.57
C CYS A 142 16.43 9.85 -20.08
N ARG A 143 17.15 10.59 -20.94
CA ARG A 143 17.05 10.41 -22.40
C ARG A 143 17.53 9.04 -22.85
N ALA A 144 18.68 8.61 -22.32
CA ALA A 144 19.18 7.26 -22.60
C ALA A 144 18.20 6.17 -22.14
N GLY A 145 17.52 6.39 -21.00
CA GLY A 145 16.47 5.52 -20.49
C GLY A 145 15.26 5.47 -21.41
N VAL A 146 14.80 6.58 -21.96
CA VAL A 146 13.72 6.61 -22.97
C VAL A 146 14.09 5.78 -24.18
N ASP A 147 15.32 5.94 -24.70
CA ASP A 147 15.78 5.15 -25.84
C ASP A 147 15.83 3.65 -25.53
N ALA A 148 16.29 3.28 -24.33
CA ALA A 148 16.34 1.89 -23.86
C ALA A 148 14.95 1.25 -23.69
N LEU A 149 13.95 2.05 -23.32
CA LEU A 149 12.55 1.63 -23.17
C LEU A 149 11.81 1.55 -24.52
N GLY A 150 12.43 2.01 -25.63
CA GLY A 150 11.83 1.93 -26.97
C GLY A 150 11.14 3.22 -27.42
N GLY A 151 11.36 4.33 -26.71
CA GLY A 151 10.83 5.64 -27.06
C GLY A 151 9.66 6.07 -26.20
N TYR A 152 9.01 7.16 -26.61
CA TYR A 152 7.83 7.70 -25.93
C TYR A 152 6.53 6.95 -26.32
N PRO A 153 5.49 6.98 -25.43
CA PRO A 153 5.46 7.64 -24.14
C PRO A 153 6.16 6.83 -23.04
N VAL A 154 6.66 7.53 -22.02
CA VAL A 154 7.23 6.92 -20.81
C VAL A 154 6.60 7.52 -19.55
N VAL A 155 6.43 6.71 -18.52
CA VAL A 155 6.00 7.18 -17.20
C VAL A 155 7.24 7.59 -16.41
N VAL A 156 7.18 8.73 -15.76
CA VAL A 156 8.25 9.25 -14.89
C VAL A 156 7.73 9.26 -13.47
N ARG A 157 8.46 8.63 -12.55
CA ARG A 157 8.14 8.58 -11.11
C ARG A 157 9.36 8.98 -10.30
N PRO A 158 9.31 10.06 -9.52
CA PRO A 158 10.39 10.38 -8.59
C PRO A 158 10.43 9.35 -7.47
N SER A 159 11.64 9.01 -7.04
CA SER A 159 11.83 8.19 -5.86
C SER A 159 11.56 8.99 -4.59
N PHE A 160 10.90 8.37 -3.62
CA PHE A 160 10.62 8.93 -2.29
C PHE A 160 9.78 10.23 -2.27
N THR A 161 8.89 10.45 -3.24
CA THR A 161 7.93 11.55 -3.20
C THR A 161 6.56 11.05 -2.75
N MET A 162 5.92 11.79 -1.82
CA MET A 162 4.56 11.51 -1.39
C MET A 162 3.55 12.24 -2.29
N GLY A 163 2.41 11.59 -2.57
CA GLY A 163 1.28 12.25 -3.23
C GLY A 163 1.42 12.50 -4.73
N GLY A 164 2.29 11.78 -5.44
CA GLY A 164 2.40 11.90 -6.90
C GLY A 164 3.08 13.18 -7.40
N LEU A 165 3.71 13.94 -6.50
CA LEU A 165 4.44 15.17 -6.84
C LEU A 165 5.61 14.85 -7.79
N GLY A 166 5.58 15.39 -9.00
CA GLY A 166 6.63 15.20 -10.00
C GLY A 166 6.47 13.92 -10.84
N SER A 167 5.42 13.12 -10.62
CA SER A 167 5.07 11.98 -11.48
C SER A 167 4.28 12.45 -12.69
N GLY A 168 4.39 11.72 -13.80
CA GLY A 168 3.60 12.01 -14.98
C GLY A 168 4.01 11.17 -16.19
N VAL A 169 3.27 11.32 -17.27
CA VAL A 169 3.58 10.69 -18.56
C VAL A 169 4.26 11.71 -19.46
N ALA A 170 5.43 11.36 -19.96
CA ALA A 170 6.14 12.16 -20.97
C ALA A 170 5.84 11.60 -22.36
N PHE A 171 5.28 12.43 -23.22
CA PHE A 171 4.97 12.08 -24.61
C PHE A 171 6.07 12.52 -25.57
N ASP A 172 6.95 13.41 -25.13
CA ASP A 172 8.09 13.91 -25.89
C ASP A 172 9.23 14.42 -24.97
N ASP A 173 10.34 14.87 -25.56
CA ASP A 173 11.50 15.41 -24.80
C ASP A 173 11.16 16.68 -24.00
N THR A 174 10.16 17.44 -24.40
CA THR A 174 9.72 18.63 -23.68
C THR A 174 9.03 18.25 -22.37
N ASP A 175 8.11 17.28 -22.45
CA ASP A 175 7.46 16.69 -21.28
C ASP A 175 8.48 16.04 -20.36
N LEU A 176 9.38 15.22 -20.92
CA LEU A 176 10.45 14.56 -20.15
C LEU A 176 11.26 15.58 -19.36
N ARG A 177 11.72 16.65 -19.97
CA ARG A 177 12.48 17.70 -19.27
C ARG A 177 11.70 18.35 -18.14
N ARG A 178 10.43 18.62 -18.39
CA ARG A 178 9.55 19.25 -17.40
C ARG A 178 9.29 18.31 -16.21
N ILE A 179 8.91 17.07 -16.48
CA ILE A 179 8.48 16.10 -15.43
C ILE A 179 9.71 15.53 -14.72
N ALA A 180 10.68 14.98 -15.46
CA ALA A 180 11.88 14.41 -14.87
C ALA A 180 12.75 15.47 -14.19
N GLY A 181 12.84 16.69 -14.75
CA GLY A 181 13.55 17.81 -14.11
C GLY A 181 12.92 18.16 -12.75
N ALA A 182 11.61 18.24 -12.66
CA ALA A 182 10.91 18.46 -11.39
C ALA A 182 11.10 17.26 -10.43
N GLY A 183 11.03 16.04 -10.95
CA GLY A 183 11.23 14.82 -10.17
C GLY A 183 12.63 14.70 -9.57
N LEU A 184 13.67 14.93 -10.37
CA LEU A 184 15.07 14.92 -9.91
C LEU A 184 15.32 15.99 -8.84
N ALA A 185 14.70 17.17 -8.99
CA ALA A 185 14.83 18.25 -8.01
C ALA A 185 14.06 17.97 -6.70
N ALA A 186 12.94 17.23 -6.77
CA ALA A 186 12.12 16.90 -5.61
C ALA A 186 12.62 15.65 -4.86
N SER A 187 13.30 14.74 -5.55
CA SER A 187 13.83 13.50 -4.98
C SER A 187 14.99 13.77 -4.03
N ARG A 188 14.98 13.18 -2.86
CA ARG A 188 16.10 13.26 -1.88
C ARG A 188 17.37 12.61 -2.40
N THR A 189 17.26 11.62 -3.25
CA THR A 189 18.36 10.87 -3.86
C THR A 189 18.72 11.37 -5.24
N THR A 190 18.06 12.45 -5.72
CA THR A 190 18.21 12.93 -7.10
C THR A 190 18.00 11.79 -8.10
N GLU A 191 16.89 11.10 -7.96
CA GLU A 191 16.58 9.86 -8.69
C GLU A 191 15.15 9.88 -9.20
N VAL A 192 14.97 9.46 -10.44
CA VAL A 192 13.66 9.18 -11.03
C VAL A 192 13.65 7.79 -11.67
N LEU A 193 12.53 7.13 -11.58
CA LEU A 193 12.25 5.91 -12.32
C LEU A 193 11.54 6.28 -13.62
N LEU A 194 12.04 5.77 -14.72
CA LEU A 194 11.37 5.79 -16.03
C LEU A 194 10.79 4.40 -16.27
N GLU A 195 9.53 4.33 -16.62
CA GLU A 195 8.85 3.08 -16.94
C GLU A 195 8.26 3.15 -18.34
N GLU A 196 8.24 2.02 -19.05
CA GLU A 196 7.50 1.93 -20.30
C GLU A 196 6.01 2.20 -20.03
N SER A 197 5.37 2.89 -20.96
CA SER A 197 3.97 3.24 -20.82
C SER A 197 3.07 2.08 -21.20
N ILE A 198 2.15 1.76 -20.32
CA ILE A 198 1.04 0.83 -20.57
C ILE A 198 -0.29 1.56 -20.78
N LEU A 199 -0.23 2.84 -21.17
CA LEU A 199 -1.42 3.64 -21.49
C LEU A 199 -2.34 2.93 -22.48
N GLY A 200 -3.62 2.91 -22.16
CA GLY A 200 -4.65 2.27 -22.98
C GLY A 200 -4.74 0.74 -22.81
N TRP A 201 -3.92 0.14 -21.97
CA TRP A 201 -4.11 -1.25 -21.59
C TRP A 201 -5.34 -1.39 -20.70
N LYS A 202 -5.98 -2.55 -20.76
CA LYS A 202 -7.03 -2.89 -19.82
C LYS A 202 -6.41 -3.27 -18.48
N GLU A 203 -7.02 -2.80 -17.41
CA GLU A 203 -6.63 -3.10 -16.04
C GLU A 203 -7.60 -4.11 -15.42
N TYR A 204 -7.06 -5.19 -14.91
CA TYR A 204 -7.80 -6.21 -14.21
C TYR A 204 -7.20 -6.43 -12.83
N GLU A 205 -8.06 -6.52 -11.84
CA GLU A 205 -7.70 -6.88 -10.48
C GLU A 205 -8.28 -8.24 -10.12
N LEU A 206 -7.58 -8.98 -9.29
CA LEU A 206 -8.06 -10.25 -8.76
C LEU A 206 -8.10 -10.18 -7.24
N GLU A 207 -9.27 -10.46 -6.67
CA GLU A 207 -9.40 -10.66 -5.24
C GLU A 207 -9.05 -12.10 -4.89
N LEU A 208 -8.02 -12.28 -4.09
CA LEU A 208 -7.48 -13.58 -3.71
C LEU A 208 -7.55 -13.78 -2.20
N MET A 209 -7.94 -14.97 -1.80
CA MET A 209 -7.86 -15.43 -0.42
C MET A 209 -6.96 -16.66 -0.32
N ARG A 210 -6.07 -16.68 0.68
CA ARG A 210 -5.23 -17.82 1.00
C ARG A 210 -5.33 -18.12 2.48
N ASP A 211 -5.59 -19.39 2.82
CA ASP A 211 -5.65 -19.83 4.21
C ASP A 211 -4.28 -20.35 4.71
N ALA A 212 -4.22 -20.67 6.01
CA ALA A 212 -3.02 -21.23 6.63
C ALA A 212 -2.66 -22.64 6.15
N ALA A 213 -3.58 -23.34 5.48
CA ALA A 213 -3.36 -24.65 4.87
C ALA A 213 -2.93 -24.55 3.39
N ASP A 214 -2.63 -23.33 2.92
CA ASP A 214 -2.22 -23.06 1.54
C ASP A 214 -3.30 -23.27 0.47
N ASN A 215 -4.57 -23.26 0.86
CA ASN A 215 -5.66 -23.22 -0.10
C ASN A 215 -5.81 -21.79 -0.64
N VAL A 216 -5.86 -21.66 -1.96
CA VAL A 216 -6.02 -20.37 -2.65
C VAL A 216 -7.36 -20.34 -3.38
N VAL A 217 -8.11 -19.28 -3.18
CA VAL A 217 -9.39 -19.03 -3.86
C VAL A 217 -9.32 -17.68 -4.55
N VAL A 218 -9.64 -17.65 -5.83
CA VAL A 218 -9.94 -16.40 -6.55
C VAL A 218 -11.41 -16.08 -6.27
N VAL A 219 -11.65 -15.04 -5.49
CA VAL A 219 -13.01 -14.64 -5.08
C VAL A 219 -13.74 -14.01 -6.26
N CYS A 220 -13.10 -13.07 -6.94
CA CYS A 220 -13.61 -12.42 -8.15
C CYS A 220 -12.48 -11.81 -8.97
N SER A 221 -12.81 -11.43 -10.19
CA SER A 221 -12.01 -10.53 -11.02
C SER A 221 -12.79 -9.25 -11.27
N ILE A 222 -12.10 -8.14 -11.25
CA ILE A 222 -12.64 -6.79 -11.47
C ILE A 222 -11.95 -6.22 -12.69
N GLU A 223 -12.72 -5.75 -13.68
CA GLU A 223 -12.21 -4.96 -14.79
C GLU A 223 -12.43 -3.49 -14.46
N ASN A 224 -11.37 -2.70 -14.41
CA ASN A 224 -11.49 -1.25 -14.23
C ASN A 224 -12.09 -0.63 -15.50
N VAL A 225 -13.04 0.29 -15.30
CA VAL A 225 -13.77 0.92 -16.42
C VAL A 225 -12.88 1.86 -17.22
N ASP A 226 -11.99 2.57 -16.50
CA ASP A 226 -11.03 3.47 -17.12
C ASP A 226 -9.76 2.70 -17.50
N PRO A 227 -9.21 2.92 -18.70
CA PRO A 227 -7.91 2.35 -19.05
C PRO A 227 -6.82 2.93 -18.17
N VAL A 228 -5.71 2.19 -18.05
CA VAL A 228 -4.53 2.65 -17.32
C VAL A 228 -4.02 3.98 -17.88
N GLY A 229 -3.88 4.98 -17.01
CA GLY A 229 -3.34 6.29 -17.36
C GLY A 229 -4.14 7.48 -16.89
#